data_480ebe26fbea4b8e1a922c0a1edcfc94
#
_entry.id   480ebe26fbea4b8e1a922c0a1edcfc94
#
_cell.length_a   1.000
_cell.length_b   1.000
_cell.length_c   1.000
_cell.angle_alpha   90.00
_cell.angle_beta   90.00
_cell.angle_gamma   90.00
#
_symmetry.space_group_name_H-M   'P 1'
#
loop_
_entity.id
_entity.type
_entity.pdbx_description
1 polymer ?
#
loop_
_entity_poly.entity_id
_entity_poly.type
_entity_poly.pdbx_seq_one_letter_code
_entity_poly.pdbx_strand_id
1 'polypeptide(L)'
;QIYGIFLAAVYFMPFFGGVLADKFGFGRMVTLGIFVMFGGYALLSIPSGTGFGAQAMMFGALALIACGTGLFKGNLQVLVGNLYDDPAYASKRDNAFSIFYMAINIGAMFAPSMATRITNYFLGQDGLTYNGQIPALAHQYIDSAGQLAGEPLAKLQELAVQVGGSTADLMEFSRHYIDKLSTAYNMGFGVACISLVLSYLIYVGFRKTFRHADVTARQQQAAAATTGAAAQVQLTPAQTRSRITALMLVFAVVIFFWMAFHQNGST
;
A
#
# COMPACT_ATOMS: atom_id res chain seq x y z
N GLN A 1 -16.18 -4.98 1.47
CA GLN A 1 -15.98 -4.66 2.90
C GLN A 1 -14.52 -4.85 3.34
N ILE A 2 -13.84 -5.97 3.02
CA ILE A 2 -12.45 -6.26 3.40
C ILE A 2 -11.49 -5.16 2.93
N TYR A 3 -11.62 -4.73 1.68
CA TYR A 3 -10.80 -3.67 1.10
C TYR A 3 -10.94 -2.33 1.85
N GLY A 4 -12.16 -1.96 2.25
CA GLY A 4 -12.42 -0.74 3.02
C GLY A 4 -11.76 -0.77 4.41
N ILE A 5 -11.86 -1.91 5.12
CA ILE A 5 -11.21 -2.10 6.43
C ILE A 5 -9.69 -2.04 6.29
N PHE A 6 -9.14 -2.68 5.27
CA PHE A 6 -7.70 -2.64 4.99
C PHE A 6 -7.22 -1.22 4.71
N LEU A 7 -7.93 -0.46 3.85
CA LEU A 7 -7.61 0.94 3.59
C LEU A 7 -7.66 1.79 4.86
N ALA A 8 -8.71 1.64 5.67
CA ALA A 8 -8.83 2.35 6.94
C ALA A 8 -7.63 2.06 7.85
N ALA A 9 -7.21 0.78 7.95
CA ALA A 9 -6.04 0.40 8.71
C ALA A 9 -4.75 1.04 8.16
N VAL A 10 -4.52 1.01 6.85
CA VAL A 10 -3.34 1.60 6.19
C VAL A 10 -3.24 3.10 6.43
N TYR A 11 -4.37 3.82 6.49
CA TYR A 11 -4.36 5.27 6.76
C TYR A 11 -4.29 5.60 8.25
N PHE A 12 -4.74 4.71 9.12
CA PHE A 12 -4.72 4.93 10.57
C PHE A 12 -3.38 4.52 11.22
N MET A 13 -2.74 3.47 10.73
CA MET A 13 -1.48 2.94 11.29
C MET A 13 -0.31 3.94 11.31
N PRO A 14 -0.16 4.90 10.37
CA PRO A 14 0.91 5.90 10.44
C PRO A 14 0.89 6.75 11.71
N PHE A 15 -0.25 6.92 12.34
CA PHE A 15 -0.34 7.60 13.65
C PHE A 15 0.50 6.87 14.71
N PHE A 16 0.34 5.57 14.83
CA PHE A 16 1.15 4.76 15.75
C PHE A 16 2.62 4.67 15.31
N GLY A 17 2.84 4.58 13.99
CA GLY A 17 4.18 4.57 13.42
C GLY A 17 4.98 5.82 13.76
N GLY A 18 4.34 7.00 13.75
CA GLY A 18 4.94 8.27 14.15
C GLY A 18 5.33 8.29 15.65
N VAL A 19 4.40 7.91 16.53
CA VAL A 19 4.66 7.83 17.99
C VAL A 19 5.83 6.90 18.32
N LEU A 20 5.92 5.76 17.61
CA LEU A 20 7.04 4.83 17.79
C LEU A 20 8.34 5.40 17.25
N ALA A 21 8.30 6.12 16.14
CA ALA A 21 9.48 6.73 15.53
C ALA A 21 10.08 7.85 16.39
N ASP A 22 9.25 8.64 17.07
CA ASP A 22 9.72 9.64 18.02
C ASP A 22 10.53 9.02 19.17
N LYS A 23 10.23 7.77 19.53
CA LYS A 23 10.92 7.05 20.60
C LYS A 23 12.15 6.28 20.10
N PHE A 24 12.05 5.61 18.95
CA PHE A 24 13.05 4.66 18.47
C PHE A 24 13.89 5.15 17.30
N GLY A 25 13.52 6.26 16.66
CA GLY A 25 14.16 6.86 15.49
C GLY A 25 13.43 6.52 14.19
N PHE A 26 13.39 7.49 13.28
CA PHE A 26 12.64 7.39 12.02
C PHE A 26 13.25 6.34 11.08
N GLY A 27 14.56 6.29 10.94
CA GLY A 27 15.23 5.33 10.06
C GLY A 27 15.09 3.87 10.51
N ARG A 28 15.03 3.62 11.83
CA ARG A 28 14.75 2.28 12.35
C ARG A 28 13.32 1.86 12.06
N MET A 29 12.35 2.77 12.21
CA MET A 29 10.95 2.48 11.93
C MET A 29 10.69 2.27 10.44
N VAL A 30 11.34 3.04 9.56
CA VAL A 30 11.30 2.81 8.11
C VAL A 30 11.83 1.41 7.77
N THR A 31 12.99 1.03 8.33
CA THR A 31 13.58 -0.30 8.13
C THR A 31 12.63 -1.41 8.61
N LEU A 32 12.12 -1.30 9.83
CA LEU A 32 11.18 -2.27 10.40
C LEU A 32 9.90 -2.37 9.55
N GLY A 33 9.39 -1.22 9.09
CA GLY A 33 8.22 -1.17 8.21
C GLY A 33 8.42 -1.94 6.90
N ILE A 34 9.59 -1.80 6.26
CA ILE A 34 9.92 -2.58 5.05
C ILE A 34 9.91 -4.07 5.33
N PHE A 35 10.53 -4.54 6.44
CA PHE A 35 10.55 -5.97 6.78
C PHE A 35 9.16 -6.51 7.13
N VAL A 36 8.36 -5.77 7.85
CA VAL A 36 6.99 -6.16 8.19
C VAL A 36 6.11 -6.24 6.93
N MET A 37 6.21 -5.25 6.02
CA MET A 37 5.53 -5.31 4.72
C MET A 37 6.01 -6.48 3.89
N PHE A 38 7.32 -6.73 3.84
CA PHE A 38 7.88 -7.87 3.13
C PHE A 38 7.30 -9.20 3.63
N GLY A 39 7.22 -9.39 4.96
CA GLY A 39 6.59 -10.57 5.55
C GLY A 39 5.12 -10.74 5.13
N GLY A 40 4.35 -9.66 5.10
CA GLY A 40 2.97 -9.68 4.63
C GLY A 40 2.84 -10.04 3.14
N TYR A 41 3.63 -9.42 2.27
CA TYR A 41 3.63 -9.76 0.85
C TYR A 41 4.17 -11.17 0.58
N ALA A 42 5.17 -11.62 1.33
CA ALA A 42 5.68 -12.99 1.24
C ALA A 42 4.61 -14.03 1.60
N LEU A 43 3.82 -13.77 2.64
CA LEU A 43 2.67 -14.62 2.98
C LEU A 43 1.63 -14.67 1.85
N LEU A 44 1.31 -13.52 1.23
CA LEU A 44 0.38 -13.47 0.09
C LEU A 44 0.94 -14.13 -1.17
N SER A 45 2.26 -14.26 -1.30
CA SER A 45 2.89 -14.91 -2.46
C SER A 45 2.81 -16.44 -2.39
N ILE A 46 2.44 -17.01 -1.25
CA ILE A 46 2.31 -18.47 -1.08
C ILE A 46 0.90 -18.89 -1.50
N PRO A 47 0.76 -19.81 -2.47
CA PRO A 47 -0.54 -20.38 -2.81
C PRO A 47 -1.14 -21.11 -1.60
N SER A 48 -2.26 -20.63 -1.10
CA SER A 48 -2.86 -21.11 0.15
C SER A 48 -4.16 -21.91 -0.06
N GLY A 49 -4.61 -22.04 -1.30
CA GLY A 49 -5.87 -22.73 -1.62
C GLY A 49 -7.10 -21.98 -1.08
N THR A 50 -8.16 -22.75 -0.82
CA THR A 50 -9.45 -22.25 -0.28
C THR A 50 -9.71 -22.85 1.10
N GLY A 51 -10.25 -22.06 2.02
CA GLY A 51 -10.64 -22.53 3.34
C GLY A 51 -10.29 -21.54 4.46
N PHE A 52 -10.63 -21.92 5.68
CA PHE A 52 -10.43 -21.05 6.85
C PHE A 52 -8.95 -20.68 7.08
N GLY A 53 -8.03 -21.64 6.88
CA GLY A 53 -6.60 -21.38 7.01
C GLY A 53 -6.07 -20.35 6.00
N ALA A 54 -6.52 -20.44 4.73
CA ALA A 54 -6.18 -19.48 3.69
C ALA A 54 -6.73 -18.08 3.99
N GLN A 55 -7.96 -17.99 4.47
CA GLN A 55 -8.56 -16.72 4.89
C GLN A 55 -7.80 -16.10 6.07
N ALA A 56 -7.48 -16.89 7.10
CA ALA A 56 -6.71 -16.43 8.24
C ALA A 56 -5.32 -15.92 7.82
N MET A 57 -4.64 -16.62 6.91
CA MET A 57 -3.36 -16.21 6.36
C MET A 57 -3.47 -14.91 5.56
N MET A 58 -4.51 -14.75 4.74
CA MET A 58 -4.79 -13.52 4.00
C MET A 58 -5.00 -12.34 4.94
N PHE A 59 -5.85 -12.47 5.96
CA PHE A 59 -6.08 -11.39 6.94
C PHE A 59 -4.82 -11.06 7.73
N GLY A 60 -4.06 -12.07 8.16
CA GLY A 60 -2.77 -11.87 8.82
C GLY A 60 -1.77 -11.11 7.95
N ALA A 61 -1.68 -11.48 6.68
CA ALA A 61 -0.83 -10.81 5.70
C ALA A 61 -1.24 -9.35 5.47
N LEU A 62 -2.54 -9.09 5.30
CA LEU A 62 -3.07 -7.72 5.16
C LEU A 62 -2.81 -6.87 6.41
N ALA A 63 -2.94 -7.45 7.60
CA ALA A 63 -2.61 -6.78 8.85
C ALA A 63 -1.12 -6.42 8.93
N LEU A 64 -0.23 -7.34 8.54
CA LEU A 64 1.22 -7.07 8.47
C LEU A 64 1.53 -5.95 7.47
N ILE A 65 0.92 -5.97 6.28
CA ILE A 65 1.11 -4.92 5.27
C ILE A 65 0.63 -3.57 5.81
N ALA A 66 -0.53 -3.51 6.44
CA ALA A 66 -1.06 -2.28 7.03
C ALA A 66 -0.15 -1.74 8.14
N CYS A 67 0.31 -2.60 9.06
CA CYS A 67 1.25 -2.22 10.12
C CYS A 67 2.59 -1.74 9.55
N GLY A 68 3.15 -2.49 8.60
CA GLY A 68 4.41 -2.13 7.94
C GLY A 68 4.32 -0.80 7.18
N THR A 69 3.23 -0.58 6.45
CA THR A 69 2.95 0.69 5.77
C THR A 69 2.85 1.84 6.76
N GLY A 70 2.21 1.63 7.91
CA GLY A 70 2.12 2.62 8.97
C GLY A 70 3.48 3.02 9.53
N LEU A 71 4.39 2.04 9.73
CA LEU A 71 5.76 2.30 10.18
C LEU A 71 6.63 2.97 9.10
N PHE A 72 6.35 2.71 7.83
CA PHE A 72 7.16 3.18 6.71
C PHE A 72 6.73 4.57 6.21
N LYS A 73 5.45 4.72 5.82
CA LYS A 73 4.97 5.82 4.97
C LYS A 73 5.14 7.18 5.64
N GLY A 74 4.66 7.36 6.87
CA GLY A 74 4.75 8.64 7.59
C GLY A 74 6.19 8.99 7.94
N ASN A 75 6.94 8.02 8.42
CA ASN A 75 8.31 8.21 8.90
C ASN A 75 9.30 8.52 7.79
N LEU A 76 9.09 7.97 6.59
CA LEU A 76 9.90 8.33 5.41
C LEU A 76 9.69 9.79 5.02
N GLN A 77 8.45 10.30 5.08
CA GLN A 77 8.15 11.70 4.79
C GLN A 77 8.83 12.65 5.79
N VAL A 78 8.81 12.30 7.08
CA VAL A 78 9.51 13.07 8.12
C VAL A 78 11.01 13.06 7.86
N LEU A 79 11.59 11.92 7.51
CA LEU A 79 13.01 11.81 7.19
C LEU A 79 13.40 12.70 5.99
N VAL A 80 12.57 12.74 4.94
CA VAL A 80 12.76 13.68 3.81
C VAL A 80 12.66 15.13 4.28
N GLY A 81 11.72 15.46 5.13
CA GLY A 81 11.60 16.81 5.70
C GLY A 81 12.83 17.23 6.48
N ASN A 82 13.36 16.36 7.34
CA ASN A 82 14.53 16.63 8.18
C ASN A 82 15.81 16.88 7.37
N LEU A 83 15.92 16.34 6.15
CA LEU A 83 17.05 16.62 5.25
C LEU A 83 17.18 18.11 4.89
N TYR A 84 16.09 18.87 5.01
CA TYR A 84 16.00 20.27 4.63
C TYR A 84 15.75 21.20 5.84
N ASP A 85 16.02 20.74 7.05
CA ASP A 85 15.88 21.55 8.28
C ASP A 85 17.05 22.54 8.45
N ASP A 86 18.17 22.31 7.75
CA ASP A 86 19.27 23.27 7.69
C ASP A 86 18.81 24.56 6.97
N PRO A 87 19.01 25.75 7.58
CA PRO A 87 18.65 27.04 6.97
C PRO A 87 19.17 27.26 5.55
N ALA A 88 20.33 26.69 5.21
CA ALA A 88 20.92 26.76 3.87
C ALA A 88 20.09 26.03 2.81
N TYR A 89 19.29 25.04 3.21
CA TYR A 89 18.49 24.20 2.31
C TYR A 89 16.98 24.35 2.51
N ALA A 90 16.54 25.07 3.53
CA ALA A 90 15.13 25.23 3.89
C ALA A 90 14.25 25.70 2.72
N SER A 91 14.77 26.62 1.88
CA SER A 91 14.07 27.11 0.68
C SER A 91 13.81 26.05 -0.40
N LYS A 92 14.51 24.91 -0.36
CA LYS A 92 14.39 23.80 -1.31
C LYS A 92 13.47 22.69 -0.82
N ARG A 93 12.94 22.79 0.41
CA ARG A 93 12.11 21.75 1.04
C ARG A 93 10.86 21.43 0.23
N ASP A 94 10.15 22.44 -0.24
CA ASP A 94 8.91 22.26 -1.03
C ASP A 94 9.20 21.55 -2.37
N ASN A 95 10.30 21.93 -3.03
CA ASN A 95 10.75 21.28 -4.25
C ASN A 95 11.11 19.80 -4.01
N ALA A 96 11.74 19.50 -2.88
CA ALA A 96 12.08 18.13 -2.53
C ALA A 96 10.83 17.27 -2.32
N PHE A 97 9.80 17.79 -1.62
CA PHE A 97 8.53 17.10 -1.50
C PHE A 97 7.82 16.93 -2.84
N SER A 98 7.88 17.94 -3.72
CA SER A 98 7.32 17.85 -5.07
C SER A 98 7.97 16.72 -5.87
N ILE A 99 9.30 16.58 -5.83
CA ILE A 99 10.04 15.49 -6.47
C ILE A 99 9.69 14.14 -5.83
N PHE A 100 9.58 14.09 -4.52
CA PHE A 100 9.20 12.87 -3.79
C PHE A 100 7.81 12.38 -4.21
N TYR A 101 6.81 13.27 -4.25
CA TYR A 101 5.46 12.92 -4.71
C TYR A 101 5.41 12.58 -6.20
N MET A 102 6.21 13.26 -7.04
CA MET A 102 6.35 12.91 -8.45
C MET A 102 6.85 11.48 -8.62
N ALA A 103 7.86 11.06 -7.85
CA ALA A 103 8.38 9.69 -7.89
C ALA A 103 7.31 8.67 -7.47
N ILE A 104 6.49 8.96 -6.46
CA ILE A 104 5.37 8.12 -6.06
C ILE A 104 4.35 7.99 -7.20
N ASN A 105 3.99 9.09 -7.86
CA ASN A 105 3.02 9.09 -8.96
C ASN A 105 3.55 8.34 -10.19
N ILE A 106 4.84 8.46 -10.51
CA ILE A 106 5.48 7.65 -11.55
C ILE A 106 5.35 6.16 -11.21
N GLY A 107 5.65 5.76 -9.98
CA GLY A 107 5.47 4.38 -9.54
C GLY A 107 4.01 3.91 -9.65
N ALA A 108 3.06 4.74 -9.25
CA ALA A 108 1.63 4.44 -9.32
C ALA A 108 1.12 4.30 -10.78
N MET A 109 1.73 4.98 -11.74
CA MET A 109 1.40 4.84 -13.16
C MET A 109 1.84 3.48 -13.73
N PHE A 110 3.00 2.98 -13.31
CA PHE A 110 3.54 1.72 -13.81
C PHE A 110 2.97 0.49 -13.11
N ALA A 111 2.64 0.59 -11.81
CA ALA A 111 2.24 -0.56 -11.00
C ALA A 111 1.00 -1.32 -11.54
N PRO A 112 -0.12 -0.67 -11.93
CA PRO A 112 -1.27 -1.37 -12.50
C PRO A 112 -0.95 -2.08 -13.80
N SER A 113 -0.17 -1.45 -14.68
CA SER A 113 0.23 -2.03 -15.96
C SER A 113 1.09 -3.28 -15.77
N MET A 114 1.99 -3.27 -14.80
CA MET A 114 2.82 -4.44 -14.47
C MET A 114 1.99 -5.55 -13.84
N ALA A 115 1.05 -5.23 -12.94
CA ALA A 115 0.14 -6.20 -12.36
C ALA A 115 -0.67 -6.93 -13.45
N THR A 116 -1.27 -6.18 -14.39
CA THR A 116 -2.02 -6.75 -15.51
C THR A 116 -1.13 -7.63 -16.41
N ARG A 117 0.10 -7.19 -16.70
CA ARG A 117 1.05 -7.99 -17.51
C ARG A 117 1.41 -9.30 -16.84
N ILE A 118 1.66 -9.30 -15.54
CA ILE A 118 1.97 -10.51 -14.76
C ILE A 118 0.76 -11.45 -14.79
N THR A 119 -0.44 -10.92 -14.54
CA THR A 119 -1.68 -11.71 -14.57
C THR A 119 -1.91 -12.33 -15.94
N ASN A 120 -1.77 -11.56 -17.03
CA ASN A 120 -1.92 -12.06 -18.38
C ASN A 120 -0.83 -13.05 -18.78
N TYR A 121 0.39 -12.93 -18.27
CA TYR A 121 1.44 -13.91 -18.53
C TYR A 121 1.07 -15.30 -17.99
N PHE A 122 0.57 -15.37 -16.75
CA PHE A 122 0.18 -16.65 -16.14
C PHE A 122 -1.10 -17.23 -16.75
N LEU A 123 -2.10 -16.41 -17.05
CA LEU A 123 -3.31 -16.84 -17.73
C LEU A 123 -3.01 -17.26 -19.18
N GLY A 124 -2.10 -16.54 -19.83
CA GLY A 124 -1.70 -16.81 -21.22
C GLY A 124 -1.00 -18.16 -21.42
N GLN A 125 -0.46 -18.78 -20.38
CA GLN A 125 0.08 -20.13 -20.45
C GLN A 125 -1.00 -21.18 -20.82
N ASP A 126 -2.25 -20.88 -20.46
CA ASP A 126 -3.41 -21.72 -20.81
C ASP A 126 -4.28 -21.08 -21.94
N GLY A 127 -3.74 -20.11 -22.65
CA GLY A 127 -4.46 -19.40 -23.70
C GLY A 127 -5.53 -18.43 -23.22
N LEU A 128 -5.58 -18.13 -21.91
CA LEU A 128 -6.57 -17.27 -21.29
C LEU A 128 -6.06 -15.83 -21.17
N THR A 129 -6.99 -14.88 -21.13
CA THR A 129 -6.72 -13.47 -20.85
C THR A 129 -7.47 -12.98 -19.61
N TYR A 130 -6.96 -11.92 -18.97
CA TYR A 130 -7.58 -11.37 -17.77
C TYR A 130 -8.85 -10.60 -18.08
N ASN A 131 -9.92 -10.91 -17.35
CA ASN A 131 -11.15 -10.11 -17.30
C ASN A 131 -11.65 -10.01 -15.86
N GLY A 132 -11.80 -8.77 -15.33
CA GLY A 132 -12.16 -8.52 -13.93
C GLY A 132 -13.59 -8.88 -13.55
N GLN A 133 -14.49 -9.14 -14.52
CA GLN A 133 -15.87 -9.53 -14.23
C GLN A 133 -16.03 -11.05 -14.03
N ILE A 134 -15.15 -11.84 -14.63
CA ILE A 134 -15.24 -13.32 -14.55
C ILE A 134 -15.17 -13.85 -13.13
N PRO A 135 -14.26 -13.40 -12.24
CA PRO A 135 -14.15 -13.98 -10.91
C PRO A 135 -15.45 -13.95 -10.11
N ALA A 136 -16.15 -12.82 -10.16
CA ALA A 136 -17.41 -12.67 -9.43
C ALA A 136 -18.49 -13.61 -9.97
N LEU A 137 -18.65 -13.70 -11.29
CA LEU A 137 -19.63 -14.56 -11.96
C LEU A 137 -19.26 -16.04 -11.80
N ALA A 138 -17.97 -16.37 -11.91
CA ALA A 138 -17.48 -17.74 -11.74
C ALA A 138 -17.69 -18.24 -10.30
N HIS A 139 -17.46 -17.41 -9.27
CA HIS A 139 -17.79 -17.78 -7.90
C HIS A 139 -19.28 -17.99 -7.71
N GLN A 140 -20.14 -17.09 -8.22
CA GLN A 140 -21.60 -17.27 -8.17
C GLN A 140 -22.04 -18.59 -8.84
N TYR A 141 -21.43 -18.93 -9.98
CA TYR A 141 -21.73 -20.17 -10.69
C TYR A 141 -21.29 -21.41 -9.91
N ILE A 142 -20.11 -21.40 -9.30
CA ILE A 142 -19.59 -22.49 -8.46
C ILE A 142 -20.43 -22.64 -7.20
N ASP A 143 -20.73 -21.55 -6.51
CA ASP A 143 -21.49 -21.55 -5.24
C ASP A 143 -22.94 -22.01 -5.44
N SER A 144 -23.52 -21.73 -6.61
CA SER A 144 -24.86 -22.22 -7.00
C SER A 144 -24.83 -23.66 -7.55
N ALA A 145 -23.70 -24.37 -7.48
CA ALA A 145 -23.52 -25.69 -8.05
C ALA A 145 -23.94 -25.79 -9.53
N GLY A 146 -23.68 -24.73 -10.31
CA GLY A 146 -24.03 -24.64 -11.72
C GLY A 146 -25.45 -24.21 -12.01
N GLN A 147 -26.24 -23.82 -11.01
CA GLN A 147 -27.66 -23.43 -11.15
C GLN A 147 -27.84 -21.91 -11.41
N LEU A 148 -26.78 -21.21 -11.77
CA LEU A 148 -26.88 -19.82 -12.19
C LEU A 148 -27.76 -19.72 -13.46
N ALA A 149 -28.71 -18.79 -13.49
CA ALA A 149 -29.65 -18.64 -14.61
C ALA A 149 -29.79 -17.18 -15.06
N GLY A 150 -30.35 -16.97 -16.23
CA GLY A 150 -30.63 -15.64 -16.75
C GLY A 150 -29.40 -14.88 -17.22
N GLU A 151 -29.45 -13.55 -17.08
CA GLU A 151 -28.40 -12.64 -17.56
C GLU A 151 -26.99 -12.94 -17.02
N PRO A 152 -26.78 -13.28 -15.72
CA PRO A 152 -25.45 -13.59 -15.21
C PRO A 152 -24.81 -14.82 -15.87
N LEU A 153 -25.60 -15.86 -16.18
CA LEU A 153 -25.10 -17.05 -16.88
C LEU A 153 -24.70 -16.72 -18.32
N ALA A 154 -25.55 -16.02 -19.05
CA ALA A 154 -25.26 -15.61 -20.42
C ALA A 154 -24.00 -14.73 -20.48
N LYS A 155 -23.84 -13.82 -19.51
CA LYS A 155 -22.64 -12.97 -19.39
C LYS A 155 -21.40 -13.78 -19.09
N LEU A 156 -21.45 -14.76 -18.20
CA LEU A 156 -20.32 -15.64 -17.91
C LEU A 156 -19.90 -16.45 -19.14
N GLN A 157 -20.86 -16.98 -19.91
CA GLN A 157 -20.59 -17.70 -21.16
C GLN A 157 -19.94 -16.81 -22.22
N GLU A 158 -20.47 -15.61 -22.42
CA GLU A 158 -19.89 -14.62 -23.34
C GLU A 158 -18.44 -14.29 -22.97
N LEU A 159 -18.20 -13.98 -21.70
CA LEU A 159 -16.88 -13.64 -21.19
C LEU A 159 -15.91 -14.83 -21.26
N ALA A 160 -16.37 -16.05 -21.01
CA ALA A 160 -15.55 -17.25 -21.15
C ALA A 160 -14.98 -17.40 -22.55
N VAL A 161 -15.82 -17.21 -23.57
CA VAL A 161 -15.37 -17.22 -24.99
C VAL A 161 -14.41 -16.06 -25.28
N GLN A 162 -14.73 -14.87 -24.77
CA GLN A 162 -13.94 -13.66 -24.99
C GLN A 162 -12.50 -13.79 -24.46
N VAL A 163 -12.30 -14.51 -23.36
CA VAL A 163 -10.98 -14.71 -22.75
C VAL A 163 -10.24 -15.96 -23.27
N GLY A 164 -10.79 -16.65 -24.28
CA GLY A 164 -10.19 -17.85 -24.85
C GLY A 164 -10.58 -19.17 -24.15
N GLY A 165 -11.55 -19.13 -23.23
CA GLY A 165 -12.04 -20.31 -22.54
C GLY A 165 -13.10 -21.10 -23.30
N SER A 166 -13.41 -22.31 -22.80
CA SER A 166 -14.44 -23.17 -23.35
C SER A 166 -15.74 -23.04 -22.56
N THR A 167 -16.88 -23.05 -23.29
CA THR A 167 -18.22 -23.11 -22.67
C THR A 167 -18.77 -24.52 -22.60
N ALA A 168 -18.04 -25.54 -23.08
CA ALA A 168 -18.48 -26.94 -23.06
C ALA A 168 -18.63 -27.49 -21.63
N ASP A 169 -17.71 -27.13 -20.73
CA ASP A 169 -17.84 -27.34 -19.28
C ASP A 169 -17.52 -26.02 -18.56
N LEU A 170 -18.58 -25.26 -18.28
CA LEU A 170 -18.47 -23.96 -17.64
C LEU A 170 -18.05 -24.07 -16.16
N MET A 171 -18.31 -25.21 -15.53
CA MET A 171 -17.89 -25.47 -14.14
C MET A 171 -16.37 -25.68 -14.08
N GLU A 172 -15.83 -26.51 -14.96
CA GLU A 172 -14.39 -26.73 -15.06
C GLU A 172 -13.69 -25.43 -15.45
N PHE A 173 -14.17 -24.71 -16.46
CA PHE A 173 -13.63 -23.40 -16.83
C PHE A 173 -13.60 -22.42 -15.65
N SER A 174 -14.71 -22.30 -14.91
CA SER A 174 -14.80 -21.37 -13.78
C SER A 174 -13.79 -21.68 -12.69
N ARG A 175 -13.65 -22.96 -12.32
CA ARG A 175 -12.67 -23.39 -11.30
C ARG A 175 -11.24 -23.17 -11.78
N HIS A 176 -10.94 -23.57 -13.00
CA HIS A 176 -9.62 -23.42 -13.60
C HIS A 176 -9.19 -21.96 -13.71
N TYR A 177 -10.10 -21.09 -14.19
CA TYR A 177 -9.84 -19.65 -14.30
C TYR A 177 -9.54 -19.00 -12.95
N ILE A 178 -10.33 -19.33 -11.90
CA ILE A 178 -10.10 -18.81 -10.55
C ILE A 178 -8.76 -19.32 -9.98
N ASP A 179 -8.44 -20.58 -10.15
CA ASP A 179 -7.18 -21.17 -9.65
C ASP A 179 -5.96 -20.51 -10.31
N LYS A 180 -5.98 -20.37 -11.64
CA LYS A 180 -4.92 -19.68 -12.38
C LYS A 180 -4.81 -18.22 -12.01
N LEU A 181 -5.93 -17.53 -11.85
CA LEU A 181 -5.94 -16.13 -11.42
C LEU A 181 -5.39 -15.97 -10.01
N SER A 182 -5.74 -16.87 -9.08
CA SER A 182 -5.17 -16.89 -7.74
C SER A 182 -3.65 -17.06 -7.76
N THR A 183 -3.17 -18.00 -8.57
CA THR A 183 -1.73 -18.23 -8.77
C THR A 183 -1.05 -16.96 -9.36
N ALA A 184 -1.68 -16.32 -10.35
CA ALA A 184 -1.17 -15.09 -10.95
C ALA A 184 -1.06 -13.94 -9.91
N TYR A 185 -2.04 -13.81 -9.02
CA TYR A 185 -1.98 -12.81 -7.94
C TYR A 185 -0.88 -13.13 -6.92
N ASN A 186 -0.73 -14.40 -6.53
CA ASN A 186 0.34 -14.81 -5.62
C ASN A 186 1.72 -14.47 -6.21
N MET A 187 1.92 -14.70 -7.51
CA MET A 187 3.15 -14.31 -8.20
C MET A 187 3.32 -12.79 -8.28
N GLY A 188 2.24 -12.05 -8.46
CA GLY A 188 2.23 -10.58 -8.40
C GLY A 188 2.72 -10.07 -7.04
N PHE A 189 2.30 -10.67 -5.94
CA PHE A 189 2.81 -10.34 -4.60
C PHE A 189 4.29 -10.72 -4.43
N GLY A 190 4.74 -11.82 -5.06
CA GLY A 190 6.16 -12.18 -5.12
C GLY A 190 7.02 -11.10 -5.79
N VAL A 191 6.53 -10.51 -6.88
CA VAL A 191 7.21 -9.37 -7.55
C VAL A 191 7.25 -8.14 -6.63
N ALA A 192 6.20 -7.89 -5.85
CA ALA A 192 6.21 -6.84 -4.83
C ALA A 192 7.30 -7.08 -3.77
N CYS A 193 7.54 -8.33 -3.36
CA CYS A 193 8.66 -8.68 -2.48
C CYS A 193 10.02 -8.31 -3.08
N ILE A 194 10.24 -8.60 -4.36
CA ILE A 194 11.48 -8.23 -5.07
C ILE A 194 11.66 -6.70 -5.06
N SER A 195 10.59 -5.95 -5.32
CA SER A 195 10.59 -4.49 -5.29
C SER A 195 10.94 -3.94 -3.91
N LEU A 196 10.45 -4.56 -2.83
CA LEU A 196 10.78 -4.17 -1.45
C LEU A 196 12.24 -4.48 -1.11
N VAL A 197 12.78 -5.61 -1.56
CA VAL A 197 14.21 -5.93 -1.39
C VAL A 197 15.07 -4.90 -2.10
N LEU A 198 14.74 -4.56 -3.36
CA LEU A 198 15.47 -3.54 -4.11
C LEU A 198 15.39 -2.17 -3.42
N SER A 199 14.20 -1.78 -2.96
CA SER A 199 14.00 -0.54 -2.19
C SER A 199 14.84 -0.52 -0.92
N TYR A 200 14.90 -1.63 -0.19
CA TYR A 200 15.72 -1.76 1.00
C TYR A 200 17.23 -1.65 0.70
N LEU A 201 17.70 -2.31 -0.36
CA LEU A 201 19.11 -2.23 -0.77
C LEU A 201 19.51 -0.79 -1.14
N ILE A 202 18.66 -0.07 -1.87
CA ILE A 202 18.86 1.34 -2.19
C ILE A 202 18.89 2.16 -0.89
N TYR A 203 17.92 1.96 -0.01
CA TYR A 203 17.84 2.66 1.27
C TYR A 203 19.11 2.48 2.12
N VAL A 204 19.59 1.24 2.25
CA VAL A 204 20.81 0.93 3.01
C VAL A 204 22.06 1.49 2.31
N GLY A 205 22.14 1.37 0.99
CA GLY A 205 23.26 1.90 0.20
C GLY A 205 23.46 3.41 0.38
N PHE A 206 22.37 4.16 0.41
CA PHE A 206 22.38 5.61 0.60
C PHE A 206 22.26 6.06 2.06
N ARG A 207 22.18 5.15 3.02
CA ARG A 207 21.99 5.45 4.45
C ARG A 207 22.99 6.46 5.01
N LYS A 208 24.23 6.41 4.56
CA LYS A 208 25.29 7.35 5.00
C LYS A 208 24.94 8.80 4.63
N THR A 209 24.28 9.02 3.48
CA THR A 209 23.94 10.34 2.96
C THR A 209 22.86 11.03 3.80
N PHE A 210 21.90 10.29 4.36
CA PHE A 210 20.76 10.88 5.11
C PHE A 210 20.78 10.55 6.62
N ARG A 211 21.84 9.91 7.11
CA ARG A 211 21.97 9.55 8.54
C ARG A 211 21.89 10.76 9.47
N HIS A 212 22.35 11.92 9.04
CA HIS A 212 22.27 13.16 9.81
C HIS A 212 20.84 13.67 9.99
N ALA A 213 19.92 13.30 9.11
CA ALA A 213 18.50 13.64 9.19
C ALA A 213 17.68 12.64 10.04
N ASP A 214 18.26 11.49 10.39
CA ASP A 214 17.64 10.47 11.26
C ASP A 214 17.81 10.83 12.73
N VAL A 215 17.25 11.97 13.11
CA VAL A 215 17.31 12.50 14.49
C VAL A 215 15.91 12.54 15.07
N THR A 216 15.78 12.06 16.31
CA THR A 216 14.52 12.15 17.05
C THR A 216 14.31 13.56 17.61
N ALA A 217 13.06 13.93 17.90
CA ALA A 217 12.73 15.22 18.51
C ALA A 217 13.54 15.47 19.82
N ARG A 218 13.80 14.43 20.60
CA ARG A 218 14.65 14.52 21.81
C ARG A 218 16.10 14.85 21.48
N GLN A 219 16.66 14.25 20.43
CA GLN A 219 18.03 14.52 20.01
C GLN A 219 18.16 15.93 19.43
N GLN A 220 17.17 16.41 18.68
CA GLN A 220 17.12 17.80 18.20
C GLN A 220 17.06 18.79 19.37
N GLN A 221 16.23 18.54 20.38
CA GLN A 221 16.15 19.39 21.57
C GLN A 221 17.48 19.40 22.37
N ALA A 222 18.10 18.23 22.53
CA ALA A 222 19.39 18.11 23.22
C ALA A 222 20.50 18.87 22.46
N ALA A 223 20.56 18.77 21.14
CA ALA A 223 21.51 19.46 20.30
C ALA A 223 21.30 21.00 20.36
N ALA A 224 20.07 21.46 20.29
CA ALA A 224 19.72 22.87 20.42
C ALA A 224 20.13 23.45 21.80
N ALA A 225 19.95 22.67 22.87
CA ALA A 225 20.38 23.07 24.22
C ALA A 225 21.92 23.20 24.35
N THR A 226 22.67 22.40 23.59
CA THR A 226 24.16 22.39 23.67
C THR A 226 24.79 23.48 22.80
N THR A 227 24.15 23.85 21.69
CA THR A 227 24.69 24.83 20.72
C THR A 227 24.25 26.27 20.97
N GLY A 228 23.41 26.53 22.00
CA GLY A 228 22.84 27.86 22.24
C GLY A 228 21.94 28.36 21.07
N ALA A 229 21.68 27.50 20.08
CA ALA A 229 20.71 27.79 19.03
C ALA A 229 19.35 27.98 19.70
N ALA A 230 18.60 28.99 19.24
CA ALA A 230 17.32 29.37 19.79
C ALA A 230 16.47 28.10 20.03
N ALA A 231 16.17 27.83 21.31
CA ALA A 231 15.32 26.72 21.67
C ALA A 231 14.10 26.75 20.78
N GLN A 232 13.74 25.62 20.17
CA GLN A 232 12.49 25.51 19.42
C GLN A 232 11.42 26.18 20.26
N VAL A 233 10.78 27.22 19.70
CA VAL A 233 9.80 28.02 20.41
C VAL A 233 8.78 27.05 21.02
N GLN A 234 8.88 26.84 22.34
CA GLN A 234 7.89 26.03 23.04
C GLN A 234 6.56 26.73 22.89
N LEU A 235 5.69 26.14 22.11
CA LEU A 235 4.36 26.67 21.90
C LEU A 235 3.63 26.70 23.24
N THR A 236 3.00 27.80 23.56
CA THR A 236 2.10 27.85 24.71
C THR A 236 0.93 26.88 24.50
N PRO A 237 0.31 26.37 25.58
CA PRO A 237 -0.86 25.47 25.44
C PRO A 237 -1.97 26.08 24.56
N ALA A 238 -2.17 27.38 24.62
CA ALA A 238 -3.14 28.09 23.79
C ALA A 238 -2.76 28.06 22.29
N GLN A 239 -1.49 28.30 21.97
CA GLN A 239 -0.98 28.22 20.59
C GLN A 239 -1.04 26.79 20.05
N THR A 240 -0.73 25.79 20.87
CA THR A 240 -0.85 24.37 20.50
C THR A 240 -2.30 24.03 20.18
N ARG A 241 -3.25 24.43 21.04
CA ARG A 241 -4.68 24.21 20.81
C ARG A 241 -5.17 24.89 19.54
N SER A 242 -4.78 26.15 19.29
CA SER A 242 -5.15 26.87 18.07
C SER A 242 -4.65 26.18 16.80
N ARG A 243 -3.39 25.70 16.79
CA ARG A 243 -2.81 24.96 15.66
C ARG A 243 -3.48 23.62 15.44
N ILE A 244 -3.79 22.86 16.52
CA ILE A 244 -4.53 21.60 16.43
C ILE A 244 -5.94 21.86 15.87
N THR A 245 -6.64 22.90 16.34
CA THR A 245 -7.97 23.23 15.83
C THR A 245 -7.93 23.60 14.34
N ALA A 246 -6.96 24.42 13.91
CA ALA A 246 -6.78 24.75 12.50
C ALA A 246 -6.50 23.50 11.65
N LEU A 247 -5.64 22.61 12.13
CA LEU A 247 -5.34 21.34 11.46
C LEU A 247 -6.58 20.45 11.34
N MET A 248 -7.38 20.32 12.40
CA MET A 248 -8.62 19.55 12.39
C MET A 248 -9.66 20.12 11.41
N LEU A 249 -9.76 21.45 11.30
CA LEU A 249 -10.63 22.09 10.31
C LEU A 249 -10.18 21.80 8.87
N VAL A 250 -8.86 21.86 8.61
CA VAL A 250 -8.30 21.48 7.30
C VAL A 250 -8.61 20.02 7.00
N PHE A 251 -8.41 19.12 7.94
CA PHE A 251 -8.72 17.70 7.75
C PHE A 251 -10.20 17.45 7.48
N ALA A 252 -11.10 18.17 8.15
CA ALA A 252 -12.52 18.08 7.89
C ALA A 252 -12.87 18.41 6.43
N VAL A 253 -12.26 19.45 5.86
CA VAL A 253 -12.43 19.81 4.44
C VAL A 253 -11.82 18.76 3.53
N VAL A 254 -10.62 18.26 3.85
CA VAL A 254 -9.89 17.27 3.07
C VAL A 254 -10.64 15.92 3.00
N ILE A 255 -11.39 15.55 4.05
CA ILE A 255 -12.24 14.34 4.03
C ILE A 255 -13.25 14.42 2.88
N PHE A 256 -13.97 15.54 2.74
CA PHE A 256 -14.95 15.71 1.66
C PHE A 256 -14.30 15.69 0.27
N PHE A 257 -13.12 16.29 0.13
CA PHE A 257 -12.35 16.23 -1.11
C PHE A 257 -12.03 14.79 -1.50
N TRP A 258 -11.50 13.99 -0.58
CA TRP A 258 -11.15 12.59 -0.85
C TRP A 258 -12.36 11.72 -1.07
N MET A 259 -13.49 11.97 -0.39
CA MET A 259 -14.75 11.28 -0.67
C MET A 259 -15.19 11.51 -2.13
N ALA A 260 -15.18 12.76 -2.60
CA ALA A 260 -15.55 13.08 -3.98
C ALA A 260 -14.55 12.48 -4.99
N PHE A 261 -13.25 12.53 -4.69
CA PHE A 261 -12.20 12.00 -5.56
C PHE A 261 -12.28 10.48 -5.74
N HIS A 262 -12.55 9.73 -4.67
CA HIS A 262 -12.66 8.27 -4.74
C HIS A 262 -13.95 7.78 -5.40
N GLN A 263 -15.02 8.57 -5.41
CA GLN A 263 -16.26 8.22 -6.13
C GLN A 263 -16.05 8.16 -7.65
N ASN A 264 -15.12 8.94 -8.19
CA ASN A 264 -14.83 8.97 -9.63
C ASN A 264 -14.07 7.73 -10.13
N GLY A 265 -13.56 6.88 -9.26
CA GLY A 265 -12.82 5.66 -9.61
C GLY A 265 -13.60 4.36 -9.41
N SER A 266 -14.87 4.43 -9.00
CA SER A 266 -15.72 3.27 -8.68
C SER A 266 -16.85 3.02 -9.69
N THR A 267 -16.84 3.72 -10.84
CA THR A 267 -17.76 3.47 -11.98
C THR A 267 -17.14 2.59 -13.04
#